data_c8d9ecd0807a66c518215926d96b99d7
#
_entry.id   c8d9ecd0807a66c518215926d96b99d7
#
_cell.length_a   1.000
_cell.length_b   1.000
_cell.length_c   1.000
_cell.angle_alpha   90.00
_cell.angle_beta   90.00
_cell.angle_gamma   90.00
#
_symmetry.space_group_name_H-M   'P 1'
#
loop_
_entity.id
_entity.type
_entity.pdbx_description
1 polymer ?
#
loop_
_entity_poly.entity_id
_entity_poly.type
_entity_poly.pdbx_seq_one_letter_code
_entity_poly.pdbx_strand_id
1 'polypeptide(L)'
;MKEFCRTVVFGFFLFLFTSVVEANENLFSEQDLKRSNVEVYWQDSLHKILLKYLKGLDAYSAKDYRSAYNIWLPMAKDGFSYAQADIAGLYFNGWGAEQDYETAFTWYQKAAINKNTYAQYMIGNMYWNGYGVPIHTDLAQVWWKLAADKGYRDAQFALPYQYCYLNHPKC
;
A
#
# COMPACT_ATOMS: atom_id res chain seq x y z
N MET A 1 16.31 -11.20 -16.91
CA MET A 1 15.19 -10.32 -16.51
C MET A 1 15.29 -9.77 -15.09
N LYS A 2 15.93 -10.45 -14.13
CA LYS A 2 16.08 -9.94 -12.73
C LYS A 2 17.12 -8.82 -12.58
N GLU A 3 18.10 -8.72 -13.45
CA GLU A 3 19.13 -7.65 -13.39
C GLU A 3 18.67 -6.34 -14.05
N PHE A 4 17.78 -6.40 -15.04
CA PHE A 4 17.29 -5.22 -15.75
C PHE A 4 16.40 -4.31 -14.87
N CYS A 5 15.65 -4.90 -13.94
CA CYS A 5 14.84 -4.13 -13.00
C CYS A 5 15.67 -3.40 -11.93
N ARG A 6 16.85 -3.93 -11.58
CA ARG A 6 17.75 -3.29 -10.60
C ARG A 6 18.36 -2.00 -11.12
N THR A 7 18.71 -1.97 -12.39
CA THR A 7 19.41 -0.82 -13.02
C THR A 7 18.46 0.35 -13.29
N VAL A 8 17.21 0.10 -13.62
CA VAL A 8 16.24 1.16 -13.96
C VAL A 8 15.75 1.91 -12.70
N VAL A 9 15.54 1.22 -11.60
CA VAL A 9 15.15 1.86 -10.33
C VAL A 9 16.29 2.68 -9.74
N PHE A 10 17.54 2.19 -9.88
CA PHE A 10 18.73 2.92 -9.43
C PHE A 10 19.01 4.17 -10.29
N GLY A 11 18.80 4.09 -11.59
CA GLY A 11 19.03 5.20 -12.52
C GLY A 11 18.07 6.38 -12.33
N PHE A 12 16.79 6.09 -12.06
CA PHE A 12 15.78 7.13 -11.89
C PHE A 12 15.93 7.87 -10.54
N PHE A 13 16.35 7.21 -9.49
CA PHE A 13 16.63 7.82 -8.19
C PHE A 13 17.92 8.65 -8.20
N LEU A 14 18.96 8.22 -8.92
CA LEU A 14 20.18 9.00 -9.08
C LEU A 14 19.95 10.28 -9.90
N PHE A 15 19.09 10.25 -10.93
CA PHE A 15 18.84 11.42 -11.80
C PHE A 15 18.02 12.51 -11.09
N LEU A 16 17.08 12.15 -10.22
CA LEU A 16 16.37 13.13 -9.39
C LEU A 16 17.25 13.68 -8.26
N PHE A 17 18.23 12.90 -7.80
CA PHE A 17 19.15 13.29 -6.75
C PHE A 17 20.23 14.25 -7.24
N THR A 18 20.78 14.03 -8.45
CA THR A 18 21.77 14.93 -9.05
C THR A 18 21.18 16.32 -9.37
N SER A 19 19.94 16.36 -9.83
CA SER A 19 19.26 17.64 -10.13
C SER A 19 18.91 18.48 -8.88
N VAL A 20 18.74 17.84 -7.72
CA VAL A 20 18.49 18.53 -6.44
C VAL A 20 19.83 18.96 -5.80
N VAL A 21 20.89 18.17 -5.98
CA VAL A 21 22.23 18.49 -5.46
C VAL A 21 22.87 19.63 -6.24
N GLU A 22 22.77 19.65 -7.59
CA GLU A 22 23.32 20.73 -8.42
C GLU A 22 22.63 22.09 -8.19
N ALA A 23 21.36 22.09 -7.73
CA ALA A 23 20.64 23.33 -7.40
C ALA A 23 21.04 23.93 -6.04
N ASN A 24 21.81 23.22 -5.20
CA ASN A 24 22.12 23.63 -3.81
C ASN A 24 23.61 23.63 -3.47
N GLU A 25 24.52 23.54 -4.44
CA GLU A 25 25.99 23.50 -4.18
C GLU A 25 26.56 24.72 -3.44
N ASN A 26 25.75 25.80 -3.29
CA ASN A 26 26.20 27.00 -2.58
C ASN A 26 25.62 27.16 -1.15
N LEU A 27 24.83 26.19 -0.65
CA LEU A 27 24.19 26.31 0.67
C LEU A 27 24.78 25.40 1.76
N PHE A 28 25.57 24.41 1.40
CA PHE A 28 26.11 23.43 2.36
C PHE A 28 27.62 23.37 2.29
N SER A 29 28.29 23.62 3.42
CA SER A 29 29.73 23.46 3.57
C SER A 29 30.12 21.98 3.58
N GLU A 30 31.40 21.69 3.24
CA GLU A 30 31.97 20.34 3.33
C GLU A 30 31.81 19.67 4.71
N GLN A 31 31.52 20.45 5.75
CA GLN A 31 31.19 19.95 7.10
C GLN A 31 29.74 19.46 7.21
N ASP A 32 28.83 19.97 6.37
CA ASP A 32 27.44 19.49 6.30
C ASP A 32 27.33 18.18 5.53
N LEU A 33 28.22 17.92 4.59
CA LEU A 33 28.36 16.63 3.91
C LEU A 33 28.89 15.51 4.82
N LYS A 34 29.62 15.85 5.88
CA LYS A 34 29.98 14.90 6.96
C LYS A 34 28.80 14.55 7.89
N ARG A 35 27.68 15.26 7.83
CA ARG A 35 26.37 14.84 8.36
C ARG A 35 25.69 13.78 7.48
N SER A 36 26.32 13.34 6.41
CA SER A 36 25.88 12.28 5.49
C SER A 36 25.67 10.91 6.18
N ASN A 37 26.09 10.73 7.42
CA ASN A 37 25.70 9.56 8.23
C ASN A 37 24.18 9.44 8.41
N VAL A 38 23.42 10.54 8.33
CA VAL A 38 21.96 10.53 8.45
C VAL A 38 21.34 9.95 7.19
N GLU A 39 21.81 10.35 6.02
CA GLU A 39 21.26 9.93 4.72
C GLU A 39 21.57 8.45 4.45
N VAL A 40 22.78 8.00 4.72
CA VAL A 40 23.17 6.58 4.69
C VAL A 40 22.34 5.78 5.71
N TYR A 41 22.13 6.33 6.90
CA TYR A 41 21.29 5.68 7.93
C TYR A 41 19.83 5.53 7.49
N TRP A 42 19.23 6.54 6.85
CA TRP A 42 17.87 6.47 6.32
C TRP A 42 17.77 5.49 5.14
N GLN A 43 18.73 5.47 4.25
CA GLN A 43 18.78 4.51 3.14
C GLN A 43 18.94 3.08 3.64
N ASP A 44 19.80 2.83 4.61
CA ASP A 44 19.96 1.52 5.25
C ASP A 44 18.69 1.08 5.98
N SER A 45 18.02 1.99 6.67
CA SER A 45 16.79 1.69 7.40
C SER A 45 15.63 1.38 6.46
N LEU A 46 15.47 2.19 5.41
CA LEU A 46 14.46 1.98 4.38
C LEU A 46 14.70 0.67 3.61
N HIS A 47 15.95 0.39 3.27
CA HIS A 47 16.34 -0.86 2.62
C HIS A 47 16.03 -2.09 3.49
N LYS A 48 16.30 -2.03 4.78
CA LYS A 48 15.97 -3.10 5.74
C LYS A 48 14.45 -3.33 5.84
N ILE A 49 13.67 -2.24 5.89
CA ILE A 49 12.20 -2.31 5.92
C ILE A 49 11.69 -2.98 4.63
N LEU A 50 12.20 -2.55 3.47
CA LEU A 50 11.81 -3.12 2.18
C LEU A 50 12.18 -4.59 2.07
N LEU A 51 13.40 -4.99 2.45
CA LEU A 51 13.81 -6.39 2.46
C LEU A 51 12.93 -7.25 3.37
N LYS A 52 12.55 -6.72 4.55
CA LYS A 52 11.65 -7.41 5.45
C LYS A 52 10.26 -7.59 4.82
N TYR A 53 9.74 -6.56 4.16
CA TYR A 53 8.45 -6.64 3.46
C TYR A 53 8.48 -7.67 2.33
N LEU A 54 9.55 -7.70 1.52
CA LEU A 54 9.74 -8.67 0.44
C LEU A 54 9.77 -10.12 0.94
N LYS A 55 10.40 -10.39 2.11
CA LYS A 55 10.34 -11.71 2.73
C LYS A 55 8.91 -12.14 3.06
N GLY A 56 8.07 -11.20 3.48
CA GLY A 56 6.64 -11.46 3.68
C GLY A 56 5.91 -11.83 2.38
N LEU A 57 6.23 -11.14 1.27
CA LEU A 57 5.69 -11.47 -0.05
C LEU A 57 6.17 -12.84 -0.54
N ASP A 58 7.43 -13.22 -0.29
CA ASP A 58 7.95 -14.55 -0.62
C ASP A 58 7.19 -15.64 0.14
N ALA A 59 6.97 -15.46 1.45
CA ALA A 59 6.18 -16.38 2.27
C ALA A 59 4.71 -16.44 1.77
N TYR A 60 4.10 -15.31 1.46
CA TYR A 60 2.74 -15.26 0.92
C TYR A 60 2.63 -15.99 -0.42
N SER A 61 3.58 -15.80 -1.33
CA SER A 61 3.61 -16.48 -2.64
C SER A 61 3.81 -17.99 -2.51
N ALA A 62 4.53 -18.43 -1.47
CA ALA A 62 4.68 -19.83 -1.09
C ALA A 62 3.45 -20.39 -0.35
N LYS A 63 2.39 -19.59 -0.15
CA LYS A 63 1.19 -19.91 0.65
C LYS A 63 1.48 -20.16 2.14
N ASP A 64 2.66 -19.80 2.62
CA ASP A 64 2.97 -19.77 4.05
C ASP A 64 2.43 -18.46 4.66
N TYR A 65 1.11 -18.39 4.72
CA TYR A 65 0.41 -17.21 5.20
C TYR A 65 0.69 -16.91 6.68
N ARG A 66 1.03 -17.94 7.46
CA ARG A 66 1.38 -17.76 8.88
C ARG A 66 2.70 -17.02 9.04
N SER A 67 3.71 -17.38 8.24
CA SER A 67 4.98 -16.66 8.20
C SER A 67 4.81 -15.25 7.65
N ALA A 68 4.04 -15.05 6.58
CA ALA A 68 3.71 -13.73 6.04
C ALA A 68 3.06 -12.85 7.11
N TYR A 69 2.05 -13.36 7.83
CA TYR A 69 1.39 -12.68 8.93
C TYR A 69 2.39 -12.22 10.02
N ASN A 70 3.26 -13.14 10.47
CA ASN A 70 4.24 -12.85 11.52
C ASN A 70 5.28 -11.81 11.10
N ILE A 71 5.61 -11.73 9.80
CA ILE A 71 6.53 -10.74 9.26
C ILE A 71 5.85 -9.39 9.13
N TRP A 72 4.62 -9.34 8.60
CA TRP A 72 3.94 -8.09 8.29
C TRP A 72 3.26 -7.43 9.48
N LEU A 73 2.79 -8.20 10.48
CA LEU A 73 2.07 -7.64 11.62
C LEU A 73 2.85 -6.56 12.38
N PRO A 74 4.13 -6.75 12.75
CA PRO A 74 4.90 -5.68 13.37
C PRO A 74 5.05 -4.47 12.45
N MET A 75 5.28 -4.66 11.15
CA MET A 75 5.40 -3.57 10.18
C MET A 75 4.08 -2.79 10.04
N ALA A 76 2.94 -3.49 10.05
CA ALA A 76 1.62 -2.88 10.02
C ALA A 76 1.34 -2.05 11.27
N LYS A 77 1.77 -2.53 12.45
CA LYS A 77 1.71 -1.78 13.72
C LYS A 77 2.57 -0.52 13.70
N ASP A 78 3.72 -0.58 13.03
CA ASP A 78 4.63 0.56 12.83
C ASP A 78 4.13 1.55 11.77
N GLY A 79 2.97 1.30 11.16
CA GLY A 79 2.32 2.21 10.22
C GLY A 79 2.66 1.99 8.74
N PHE A 80 3.37 0.92 8.38
CA PHE A 80 3.69 0.63 6.98
C PHE A 80 2.42 0.22 6.21
N SER A 81 1.92 1.12 5.37
CA SER A 81 0.58 1.02 4.76
C SER A 81 0.39 -0.22 3.86
N TYR A 82 1.45 -0.69 3.20
CA TYR A 82 1.39 -1.92 2.42
C TYR A 82 1.20 -3.14 3.32
N ALA A 83 1.97 -3.24 4.42
CA ALA A 83 1.79 -4.32 5.38
C ALA A 83 0.43 -4.25 6.08
N GLN A 84 -0.11 -3.04 6.33
CA GLN A 84 -1.47 -2.88 6.85
C GLN A 84 -2.52 -3.45 5.88
N ALA A 85 -2.39 -3.19 4.58
CA ALA A 85 -3.29 -3.71 3.56
C ALA A 85 -3.17 -5.23 3.41
N ASP A 86 -1.94 -5.78 3.49
CA ASP A 86 -1.71 -7.22 3.40
C ASP A 86 -2.26 -7.95 4.63
N ILE A 87 -2.04 -7.43 5.84
CA ILE A 87 -2.65 -7.96 7.08
C ILE A 87 -4.17 -7.94 7.00
N ALA A 88 -4.76 -6.86 6.47
CA ALA A 88 -6.19 -6.79 6.22
C ALA A 88 -6.65 -7.91 5.27
N GLY A 89 -5.91 -8.16 4.19
CA GLY A 89 -6.18 -9.23 3.24
C GLY A 89 -6.10 -10.62 3.87
N LEU A 90 -5.17 -10.86 4.78
CA LEU A 90 -5.06 -12.12 5.51
C LEU A 90 -6.28 -12.35 6.40
N TYR A 91 -6.73 -11.36 7.15
CA TYR A 91 -7.98 -11.47 7.94
C TYR A 91 -9.22 -11.60 7.06
N PHE A 92 -9.27 -10.87 5.95
CA PHE A 92 -10.41 -10.91 5.03
C PHE A 92 -10.62 -12.31 4.44
N ASN A 93 -9.52 -13.02 4.11
CA ASN A 93 -9.58 -14.34 3.49
C ASN A 93 -9.46 -15.50 4.49
N GLY A 94 -9.14 -15.25 5.76
CA GLY A 94 -8.86 -16.28 6.73
C GLY A 94 -7.52 -17.02 6.46
N TRP A 95 -6.53 -16.30 5.90
CA TRP A 95 -5.24 -16.87 5.55
C TRP A 95 -4.18 -16.57 6.62
N GLY A 96 -3.69 -17.61 7.29
CA GLY A 96 -2.72 -17.47 8.37
C GLY A 96 -3.27 -16.93 9.70
N ALA A 97 -4.51 -16.44 9.68
CA ALA A 97 -5.31 -16.02 10.83
C ALA A 97 -6.76 -16.46 10.59
N GLU A 98 -7.58 -16.52 11.63
CA GLU A 98 -9.02 -16.73 11.50
C GLU A 98 -9.67 -15.59 10.69
N GLN A 99 -10.66 -15.92 9.85
CA GLN A 99 -11.35 -14.92 9.05
C GLN A 99 -12.13 -13.95 9.96
N ASP A 100 -11.86 -12.67 9.79
CA ASP A 100 -12.50 -11.61 10.56
C ASP A 100 -12.61 -10.33 9.70
N TYR A 101 -13.81 -10.08 9.20
CA TYR A 101 -14.08 -8.93 8.34
C TYR A 101 -14.02 -7.60 9.11
N GLU A 102 -14.35 -7.54 10.38
CA GLU A 102 -14.29 -6.31 11.18
C GLU A 102 -12.82 -5.90 11.41
N THR A 103 -11.99 -6.88 11.77
CA THR A 103 -10.54 -6.66 11.89
C THR A 103 -9.93 -6.31 10.54
N ALA A 104 -10.33 -6.96 9.44
CA ALA A 104 -9.88 -6.63 8.09
C ALA A 104 -10.24 -5.18 7.72
N PHE A 105 -11.49 -4.76 7.97
CA PHE A 105 -11.92 -3.38 7.73
C PHE A 105 -11.07 -2.38 8.50
N THR A 106 -10.81 -2.64 9.77
CA THR A 106 -9.99 -1.75 10.62
C THR A 106 -8.57 -1.58 10.06
N TRP A 107 -7.95 -2.65 9.58
CA TRP A 107 -6.62 -2.59 8.99
C TRP A 107 -6.62 -1.93 7.61
N TYR A 108 -7.61 -2.22 6.75
CA TYR A 108 -7.78 -1.50 5.48
C TYR A 108 -8.01 -0.01 5.70
N GLN A 109 -8.78 0.38 6.72
CA GLN A 109 -9.00 1.79 7.04
C GLN A 109 -7.70 2.51 7.42
N LYS A 110 -6.85 1.90 8.25
CA LYS A 110 -5.51 2.43 8.56
C LYS A 110 -4.65 2.60 7.31
N ALA A 111 -4.61 1.59 6.44
CA ALA A 111 -3.88 1.66 5.19
C ALA A 111 -4.43 2.75 4.23
N ALA A 112 -5.74 2.88 4.14
CA ALA A 112 -6.41 3.85 3.27
C ALA A 112 -6.17 5.30 3.71
N ILE A 113 -6.16 5.58 5.02
CA ILE A 113 -5.76 6.88 5.59
C ILE A 113 -4.31 7.19 5.19
N ASN A 114 -3.43 6.20 5.19
CA ASN A 114 -2.06 6.30 4.70
C ASN A 114 -1.94 6.25 3.17
N LYS A 115 -3.04 6.56 2.46
CA LYS A 115 -3.11 6.73 1.00
C LYS A 115 -2.86 5.44 0.19
N ASN A 116 -2.95 4.27 0.81
CA ASN A 116 -2.89 3.00 0.07
C ASN A 116 -4.15 2.86 -0.81
N THR A 117 -3.94 2.88 -2.11
CA THR A 117 -5.03 2.93 -3.10
C THR A 117 -5.81 1.61 -3.16
N TYR A 118 -5.13 0.47 -3.01
CA TYR A 118 -5.78 -0.84 -2.93
C TYR A 118 -6.69 -0.92 -1.71
N ALA A 119 -6.23 -0.46 -0.54
CA ALA A 119 -7.03 -0.43 0.67
C ALA A 119 -8.27 0.47 0.52
N GLN A 120 -8.16 1.61 -0.17
CA GLN A 120 -9.30 2.47 -0.48
C GLN A 120 -10.34 1.72 -1.32
N TYR A 121 -9.91 1.00 -2.35
CA TYR A 121 -10.80 0.16 -3.13
C TYR A 121 -11.48 -0.93 -2.29
N MET A 122 -10.70 -1.63 -1.44
CA MET A 122 -11.25 -2.70 -0.59
C MET A 122 -12.27 -2.19 0.42
N ILE A 123 -12.08 -1.00 1.00
CA ILE A 123 -13.10 -0.37 1.88
C ILE A 123 -14.39 -0.12 1.10
N GLY A 124 -14.30 0.35 -0.14
CA GLY A 124 -15.48 0.49 -1.01
C GLY A 124 -16.22 -0.84 -1.18
N ASN A 125 -15.50 -1.92 -1.46
CA ASN A 125 -16.06 -3.26 -1.58
C ASN A 125 -16.71 -3.74 -0.26
N MET A 126 -16.10 -3.45 0.87
CA MET A 126 -16.61 -3.85 2.19
C MET A 126 -17.92 -3.12 2.53
N TYR A 127 -18.01 -1.83 2.27
CA TYR A 127 -19.26 -1.07 2.41
C TYR A 127 -20.34 -1.53 1.43
N TRP A 128 -19.95 -1.90 0.21
CA TRP A 128 -20.91 -2.37 -0.78
C TRP A 128 -21.55 -3.71 -0.41
N ASN A 129 -20.72 -4.66 0.06
CA ASN A 129 -21.16 -6.02 0.34
C ASN A 129 -21.56 -6.26 1.81
N GLY A 130 -21.30 -5.31 2.70
CA GLY A 130 -21.56 -5.47 4.13
C GLY A 130 -20.56 -6.38 4.84
N TYR A 131 -19.28 -6.42 4.35
CA TYR A 131 -18.25 -7.22 4.99
C TYR A 131 -17.66 -6.49 6.21
N GLY A 132 -18.00 -6.96 7.42
CA GLY A 132 -17.56 -6.40 8.70
C GLY A 132 -18.11 -5.00 9.02
N VAL A 133 -18.93 -4.43 8.15
CA VAL A 133 -19.61 -3.13 8.32
C VAL A 133 -21.00 -3.19 7.69
N PRO A 134 -21.96 -2.38 8.13
CA PRO A 134 -23.26 -2.27 7.47
C PRO A 134 -23.09 -1.82 6.01
N ILE A 135 -23.98 -2.33 5.15
CA ILE A 135 -24.02 -1.91 3.73
C ILE A 135 -24.26 -0.41 3.65
N HIS A 136 -23.42 0.28 2.90
CA HIS A 136 -23.51 1.71 2.68
C HIS A 136 -23.02 2.10 1.28
N THR A 137 -23.92 2.08 0.31
CA THR A 137 -23.61 2.26 -1.12
C THR A 137 -22.95 3.60 -1.44
N ASP A 138 -23.39 4.69 -0.78
CA ASP A 138 -22.81 6.02 -1.01
C ASP A 138 -21.36 6.10 -0.52
N LEU A 139 -21.05 5.50 0.65
CA LEU A 139 -19.67 5.43 1.14
C LEU A 139 -18.82 4.54 0.23
N ALA A 140 -19.36 3.44 -0.29
CA ALA A 140 -18.66 2.60 -1.24
C ALA A 140 -18.22 3.41 -2.47
N GLN A 141 -19.12 4.21 -3.05
CA GLN A 141 -18.83 5.06 -4.19
C GLN A 141 -17.76 6.12 -3.88
N VAL A 142 -17.81 6.75 -2.71
CA VAL A 142 -16.79 7.74 -2.28
C VAL A 142 -15.41 7.09 -2.22
N TRP A 143 -15.29 5.90 -1.63
CA TRP A 143 -14.02 5.20 -1.50
C TRP A 143 -13.49 4.70 -2.84
N TRP A 144 -14.36 4.17 -3.72
CA TRP A 144 -13.96 3.79 -5.08
C TRP A 144 -13.53 5.00 -5.89
N LYS A 145 -14.23 6.14 -5.74
CA LYS A 145 -13.82 7.37 -6.43
C LYS A 145 -12.43 7.82 -6.00
N LEU A 146 -12.11 7.79 -4.70
CA LEU A 146 -10.79 8.10 -4.18
C LEU A 146 -9.68 7.21 -4.78
N ALA A 147 -9.96 5.91 -4.93
CA ALA A 147 -9.04 4.98 -5.55
C ALA A 147 -8.94 5.19 -7.07
N ALA A 148 -10.06 5.41 -7.75
CA ALA A 148 -10.13 5.65 -9.19
C ALA A 148 -9.41 6.92 -9.62
N ASP A 149 -9.54 8.00 -8.84
CA ASP A 149 -8.85 9.28 -9.08
C ASP A 149 -7.31 9.14 -8.97
N LYS A 150 -6.84 8.10 -8.27
CA LYS A 150 -5.42 7.72 -8.21
C LYS A 150 -5.01 6.68 -9.26
N GLY A 151 -5.89 6.37 -10.20
CA GLY A 151 -5.62 5.44 -11.30
C GLY A 151 -5.83 3.98 -10.96
N TYR A 152 -6.46 3.62 -9.81
CA TYR A 152 -6.74 2.23 -9.50
C TYR A 152 -7.81 1.67 -10.44
N ARG A 153 -7.41 0.75 -11.29
CA ARG A 153 -8.19 0.29 -12.44
C ARG A 153 -9.51 -0.37 -12.02
N ASP A 154 -9.47 -1.25 -11.02
CA ASP A 154 -10.67 -1.97 -10.59
C ASP A 154 -11.72 -1.02 -9.98
N ALA A 155 -11.28 0.05 -9.31
CA ALA A 155 -12.16 1.09 -8.82
C ALA A 155 -12.79 1.91 -9.95
N GLN A 156 -12.05 2.17 -11.04
CA GLN A 156 -12.56 2.82 -12.23
C GLN A 156 -13.66 2.00 -12.91
N PHE A 157 -13.57 0.68 -12.88
CA PHE A 157 -14.62 -0.22 -13.38
C PHE A 157 -15.79 -0.38 -12.41
N ALA A 158 -15.55 -0.35 -11.11
CA ALA A 158 -16.61 -0.48 -10.12
C ALA A 158 -17.64 0.66 -10.19
N LEU A 159 -17.20 1.89 -10.40
CA LEU A 159 -18.04 3.08 -10.40
C LEU A 159 -19.14 3.08 -11.49
N PRO A 160 -18.87 2.87 -12.79
CA PRO A 160 -19.90 2.83 -13.83
C PRO A 160 -20.86 1.66 -13.67
N TYR A 161 -20.34 0.48 -13.30
CA TYR A 161 -21.16 -0.71 -13.08
C TYR A 161 -22.19 -0.49 -11.96
N GLN A 162 -21.79 0.17 -10.88
CA GLN A 162 -22.64 0.49 -9.74
C GLN A 162 -23.69 1.54 -10.10
N TYR A 163 -23.30 2.57 -10.85
CA TYR A 163 -24.22 3.60 -11.30
C TYR A 163 -25.35 2.98 -12.17
N CYS A 164 -24.99 2.05 -13.03
CA CYS A 164 -25.90 1.31 -13.87
C CYS A 164 -26.84 0.42 -13.04
N TYR A 165 -26.32 -0.36 -12.10
CA TYR A 165 -27.09 -1.26 -11.26
C TYR A 165 -28.12 -0.53 -10.37
N LEU A 166 -27.78 0.65 -9.81
CA LEU A 166 -28.66 1.40 -8.93
C LEU A 166 -29.69 2.24 -9.67
N ASN A 167 -29.34 2.78 -10.86
CA ASN A 167 -30.18 3.78 -11.52
C ASN A 167 -30.86 3.27 -12.81
N HIS A 168 -30.38 2.17 -13.41
CA HIS A 168 -30.89 1.62 -14.65
C HIS A 168 -30.94 0.09 -14.64
N PRO A 169 -32.04 -0.53 -14.19
CA PRO A 169 -32.18 -2.00 -14.14
C PRO A 169 -32.09 -2.69 -15.51
N LYS A 170 -31.87 -1.94 -16.60
CA LYS A 170 -31.75 -2.45 -17.97
C LYS A 170 -30.35 -2.26 -18.60
N CYS A 171 -29.33 -1.80 -17.84
CA CYS A 171 -27.95 -1.89 -18.29
C CYS A 171 -27.41 -3.30 -18.07
#